data_8d829e909c9c7744f33f754f3377ddfe
#
_entry.id   8d829e909c9c7744f33f754f3377ddfe
#
_cell.length_a   1.000
_cell.length_b   1.000
_cell.length_c   1.000
_cell.angle_alpha   90.00
_cell.angle_beta   90.00
_cell.angle_gamma   90.00
#
_symmetry.space_group_name_H-M   'P 1'
#
loop_
_entity.id
_entity.type
_entity.pdbx_description
1 polymer ?
#
loop_
_entity_poly.entity_id
_entity_poly.type
_entity_poly.pdbx_seq_one_letter_code
_entity_poly.pdbx_strand_id
1 'polypeptide(L)'
;MQFAVRILKFADGLPNRPSGRTVANQVARSGTSVAANYRAALRAQSRADFINKITTVLEEADETAFWIELTELANLLPAKRLAALHTEAEELTKIFNATRMTARNHKS
;
A
#
# COMPACT_ATOMS: atom_id res chain seq x y z
N MET A 1 -0.83 0.24 -10.64
CA MET A 1 0.39 -0.47 -11.07
C MET A 1 1.67 0.29 -10.78
N GLN A 2 1.74 1.55 -11.14
CA GLN A 2 2.98 2.32 -10.94
C GLN A 2 3.39 2.45 -9.47
N PHE A 3 2.43 2.55 -8.56
CA PHE A 3 2.73 2.57 -7.13
C PHE A 3 3.46 1.28 -6.71
N ALA A 4 2.96 0.13 -7.14
CA ALA A 4 3.60 -1.16 -6.82
C ALA A 4 5.02 -1.24 -7.38
N VAL A 5 5.24 -0.74 -8.60
CA VAL A 5 6.57 -0.70 -9.20
C VAL A 5 7.51 0.18 -8.38
N ARG A 6 7.03 1.35 -7.95
CA ARG A 6 7.84 2.25 -7.10
C ARG A 6 8.17 1.61 -5.75
N ILE A 7 7.22 0.86 -5.18
CA ILE A 7 7.46 0.14 -3.93
C ILE A 7 8.53 -0.95 -4.12
N LEU A 8 8.50 -1.69 -5.22
CA LEU A 8 9.51 -2.69 -5.50
C LEU A 8 10.91 -2.07 -5.63
N LYS A 9 11.01 -0.92 -6.31
CA LYS A 9 12.27 -0.19 -6.42
C LYS A 9 12.75 0.32 -5.06
N PHE A 10 11.83 0.81 -4.24
CA PHE A 10 12.13 1.22 -2.88
C PHE A 10 12.67 0.04 -2.06
N ALA A 11 12.01 -1.11 -2.14
CA ALA A 11 12.44 -2.32 -1.44
C ALA A 11 13.85 -2.74 -1.83
N ASP A 12 14.14 -2.69 -3.13
CA ASP A 12 15.46 -3.07 -3.65
C ASP A 12 16.58 -2.13 -3.17
N GLY A 13 16.24 -0.89 -2.83
CA GLY A 13 17.20 0.09 -2.34
C GLY A 13 17.51 0.00 -0.85
N LEU A 14 16.79 -0.84 -0.10
CA LEU A 14 17.00 -0.98 1.33
C LEU A 14 18.32 -1.72 1.65
N PRO A 15 18.95 -1.41 2.80
CA PRO A 15 20.23 -2.04 3.14
C PRO A 15 20.14 -3.57 3.25
N ASN A 16 21.15 -4.26 2.79
CA ASN A 16 21.24 -5.71 2.86
C ASN A 16 21.78 -6.15 4.23
N ARG A 17 20.95 -5.96 5.25
CA ARG A 17 21.20 -6.39 6.63
C ARG A 17 19.84 -6.73 7.27
N PRO A 18 19.78 -7.37 8.44
CA PRO A 18 18.53 -7.88 8.99
C PRO A 18 17.36 -6.89 8.99
N SER A 19 17.57 -5.65 9.43
CA SER A 19 16.51 -4.63 9.46
C SER A 19 16.02 -4.27 8.07
N GLY A 20 16.95 -4.03 7.13
CA GLY A 20 16.62 -3.70 5.75
C GLY A 20 15.92 -4.84 5.04
N ARG A 21 16.36 -6.07 5.25
CA ARG A 21 15.73 -7.25 4.64
C ARG A 21 14.31 -7.46 5.15
N THR A 22 14.07 -7.24 6.44
CA THR A 22 12.73 -7.38 7.02
C THR A 22 11.78 -6.38 6.38
N VAL A 23 12.16 -5.10 6.33
CA VAL A 23 11.32 -4.07 5.72
C VAL A 23 11.13 -4.35 4.23
N ALA A 24 12.21 -4.69 3.51
CA ALA A 24 12.14 -4.95 2.08
C ALA A 24 11.12 -6.03 1.74
N ASN A 25 11.16 -7.15 2.47
CA ASN A 25 10.23 -8.26 2.24
C ASN A 25 8.79 -7.86 2.52
N GLN A 26 8.55 -7.16 3.62
CA GLN A 26 7.19 -6.80 4.03
C GLN A 26 6.59 -5.70 3.15
N VAL A 27 7.37 -4.68 2.81
CA VAL A 27 6.86 -3.59 1.97
C VAL A 27 6.63 -4.05 0.53
N ALA A 28 7.49 -4.93 0.00
CA ALA A 28 7.29 -5.52 -1.31
C ALA A 28 5.99 -6.33 -1.35
N ARG A 29 5.73 -7.13 -0.31
CA ARG A 29 4.50 -7.90 -0.18
C ARG A 29 3.27 -6.98 -0.10
N SER A 30 3.26 -6.03 0.83
CA SER A 30 2.10 -5.16 1.03
C SER A 30 1.84 -4.26 -0.18
N GLY A 31 2.88 -3.67 -0.74
CA GLY A 31 2.74 -2.77 -1.88
C GLY A 31 2.24 -3.46 -3.15
N THR A 32 2.70 -4.67 -3.41
CA THR A 32 2.21 -5.44 -4.56
C THR A 32 0.79 -5.97 -4.30
N SER A 33 0.46 -6.27 -3.04
CA SER A 33 -0.87 -6.69 -2.64
C SER A 33 -1.91 -5.59 -2.87
N VAL A 34 -1.54 -4.31 -2.68
CA VAL A 34 -2.43 -3.18 -3.01
C VAL A 34 -2.88 -3.28 -4.48
N ALA A 35 -1.92 -3.44 -5.40
CA ALA A 35 -2.22 -3.51 -6.82
C ALA A 35 -3.02 -4.75 -7.19
N ALA A 36 -2.62 -5.91 -6.66
CA ALA A 36 -3.29 -7.19 -6.97
C ALA A 36 -4.74 -7.19 -6.47
N ASN A 37 -4.98 -6.71 -5.27
CA ASN A 37 -6.33 -6.67 -4.70
C ASN A 37 -7.21 -5.60 -5.34
N TYR A 38 -6.62 -4.47 -5.74
CA TYR A 38 -7.36 -3.45 -6.48
C TYR A 38 -7.83 -4.01 -7.82
N ARG A 39 -6.94 -4.70 -8.53
CA ARG A 39 -7.30 -5.36 -9.79
C ARG A 39 -8.43 -6.38 -9.57
N ALA A 40 -8.36 -7.15 -8.49
CA ALA A 40 -9.41 -8.10 -8.13
C ALA A 40 -10.73 -7.38 -7.80
N ALA A 41 -10.67 -6.23 -7.12
CA ALA A 41 -11.85 -5.43 -6.80
C ALA A 41 -12.56 -4.96 -8.08
N LEU A 42 -11.81 -4.56 -9.11
CA LEU A 42 -12.39 -4.13 -10.39
C LEU A 42 -13.12 -5.27 -11.11
N ARG A 43 -12.86 -6.52 -10.73
CA ARG A 43 -13.48 -7.72 -11.30
C ARG A 43 -14.47 -8.37 -10.34
N ALA A 44 -14.89 -7.63 -9.30
CA ALA A 44 -15.79 -8.16 -8.28
C ALA A 44 -17.13 -8.59 -8.86
N GLN A 45 -17.68 -9.67 -8.31
CA GLN A 45 -18.93 -10.27 -8.77
C GLN A 45 -20.17 -9.62 -8.16
N SER A 46 -19.99 -8.82 -7.10
CA SER A 46 -21.07 -8.18 -6.37
C SER A 46 -20.53 -6.98 -5.62
N ARG A 47 -21.44 -6.14 -5.11
CA ARG A 47 -21.05 -5.02 -4.25
C ARG A 47 -20.38 -5.50 -2.97
N ALA A 48 -20.89 -6.56 -2.35
CA ALA A 48 -20.28 -7.12 -1.15
C ALA A 48 -18.86 -7.61 -1.43
N ASP A 49 -18.64 -8.29 -2.56
CA ASP A 49 -17.32 -8.75 -2.97
C ASP A 49 -16.37 -7.57 -3.22
N PHE A 50 -16.87 -6.52 -3.89
CA PHE A 50 -16.10 -5.29 -4.12
C PHE A 50 -15.67 -4.66 -2.80
N ILE A 51 -16.60 -4.51 -1.85
CA ILE A 51 -16.31 -3.93 -0.52
C ILE A 51 -15.24 -4.76 0.21
N ASN A 52 -15.35 -6.08 0.18
CA ASN A 52 -14.37 -6.96 0.81
C ASN A 52 -12.97 -6.76 0.21
N LYS A 53 -12.87 -6.69 -1.11
CA LYS A 53 -11.60 -6.51 -1.79
C LYS A 53 -11.01 -5.12 -1.57
N ILE A 54 -11.84 -4.06 -1.61
CA ILE A 54 -11.39 -2.70 -1.30
C ILE A 54 -10.96 -2.57 0.16
N THR A 55 -11.59 -3.29 1.07
CA THR A 55 -11.16 -3.31 2.48
C THR A 55 -9.74 -3.88 2.59
N THR A 56 -9.45 -4.96 1.88
CA THR A 56 -8.09 -5.53 1.83
C THR A 56 -7.10 -4.54 1.22
N VAL A 57 -7.47 -3.87 0.12
CA VAL A 57 -6.63 -2.85 -0.52
C VAL A 57 -6.28 -1.75 0.48
N LEU A 58 -7.28 -1.27 1.21
CA LEU A 58 -7.09 -0.22 2.22
C LEU A 58 -6.12 -0.67 3.32
N GLU A 59 -6.32 -1.88 3.84
CA GLU A 59 -5.45 -2.44 4.88
C GLU A 59 -4.01 -2.57 4.40
N GLU A 60 -3.81 -3.04 3.17
CA GLU A 60 -2.48 -3.22 2.60
C GLU A 60 -1.81 -1.89 2.27
N ALA A 61 -2.58 -0.88 1.86
CA ALA A 61 -2.04 0.47 1.62
C ALA A 61 -1.59 1.09 2.95
N ASP A 62 -2.36 0.92 4.01
CA ASP A 62 -2.02 1.40 5.34
C ASP A 62 -0.76 0.70 5.87
N GLU A 63 -0.67 -0.61 5.68
CA GLU A 63 0.53 -1.37 6.07
C GLU A 63 1.76 -0.89 5.29
N THR A 64 1.61 -0.59 4.00
CA THR A 64 2.70 -0.07 3.18
C THR A 64 3.20 1.27 3.74
N ALA A 65 2.28 2.17 4.11
CA ALA A 65 2.63 3.43 4.74
C ALA A 65 3.40 3.21 6.06
N PHE A 66 2.99 2.23 6.84
CA PHE A 66 3.67 1.85 8.09
C PHE A 66 5.14 1.47 7.82
N TRP A 67 5.39 0.62 6.82
CA TRP A 67 6.76 0.19 6.51
C TRP A 67 7.64 1.35 6.02
N ILE A 68 7.06 2.29 5.29
CA ILE A 68 7.77 3.49 4.84
C ILE A 68 8.14 4.36 6.04
N GLU A 69 7.20 4.57 6.96
CA GLU A 69 7.45 5.34 8.19
C GLU A 69 8.52 4.69 9.06
N LEU A 70 8.46 3.38 9.21
CA LEU A 70 9.45 2.64 9.99
C LEU A 70 10.85 2.76 9.37
N THR A 71 10.94 2.77 8.04
CA THR A 71 12.20 2.97 7.32
C THR A 71 12.82 4.30 7.68
N GLU A 72 12.02 5.36 7.76
CA GLU A 72 12.49 6.69 8.16
C GLU A 72 12.93 6.71 9.61
N LEU A 73 12.09 6.20 10.51
CA LEU A 73 12.39 6.17 11.95
C LEU A 73 13.64 5.36 12.28
N ALA A 74 13.89 4.29 11.53
CA ALA A 74 15.05 3.43 11.71
C ALA A 74 16.29 3.92 10.94
N ASN A 75 16.19 5.04 10.24
CA ASN A 75 17.27 5.63 9.45
C ASN A 75 17.85 4.64 8.40
N LEU A 76 16.99 3.82 7.80
CA LEU A 76 17.43 2.86 6.78
C LEU A 76 17.67 3.54 5.44
N LEU A 77 16.93 4.61 5.15
CA LEU A 77 17.11 5.47 3.98
C LEU A 77 16.85 6.92 4.39
N PRO A 78 17.44 7.89 3.65
CA PRO A 78 17.21 9.30 3.96
C PRO A 78 15.74 9.69 3.80
N ALA A 79 15.21 10.49 4.74
CA ALA A 79 13.84 10.99 4.71
C ALA A 79 13.48 11.64 3.37
N LYS A 80 14.43 12.36 2.77
CA LYS A 80 14.25 13.01 1.48
C LYS A 80 13.81 12.04 0.37
N ARG A 81 14.31 10.80 0.42
CA ARG A 81 13.97 9.77 -0.58
C ARG A 81 12.59 9.16 -0.32
N LEU A 82 12.06 9.33 0.88
CA LEU A 82 10.83 8.66 1.32
C LEU A 82 9.60 9.55 1.25
N ALA A 83 9.78 10.87 1.31
CA ALA A 83 8.68 11.82 1.45
C ALA A 83 7.60 11.66 0.38
N ALA A 84 7.99 11.62 -0.90
CA ALA A 84 7.02 11.50 -2.00
C ALA A 84 6.27 10.18 -1.95
N LEU A 85 6.98 9.09 -1.64
CA LEU A 85 6.39 7.76 -1.58
C LEU A 85 5.43 7.64 -0.40
N HIS A 86 5.80 8.20 0.75
CA HIS A 86 4.95 8.24 1.94
C HIS A 86 3.66 9.01 1.67
N THR A 87 3.78 10.18 1.03
CA THR A 87 2.62 11.00 0.64
C THR A 87 1.70 10.22 -0.29
N GLU A 88 2.27 9.53 -1.28
CA GLU A 88 1.48 8.72 -2.22
C GLU A 88 0.72 7.61 -1.49
N ALA A 89 1.39 6.90 -0.57
CA ALA A 89 0.75 5.84 0.21
C ALA A 89 -0.41 6.38 1.05
N GLU A 90 -0.24 7.54 1.68
CA GLU A 90 -1.29 8.18 2.46
C GLU A 90 -2.46 8.62 1.60
N GLU A 91 -2.18 9.18 0.43
CA GLU A 91 -3.22 9.60 -0.52
C GLU A 91 -4.04 8.42 -1.00
N LEU A 92 -3.37 7.30 -1.33
CA LEU A 92 -4.05 6.08 -1.73
C LEU A 92 -4.95 5.54 -0.62
N THR A 93 -4.48 5.57 0.62
CA THR A 93 -5.27 5.15 1.78
C THR A 93 -6.56 5.97 1.87
N LYS A 94 -6.47 7.29 1.69
CA LYS A 94 -7.65 8.17 1.71
C LYS A 94 -8.60 7.86 0.56
N ILE A 95 -8.08 7.66 -0.64
CA ILE A 95 -8.87 7.35 -1.83
C ILE A 95 -9.61 6.03 -1.63
N PHE A 96 -8.93 4.99 -1.19
CA PHE A 96 -9.54 3.67 -1.00
C PHE A 96 -10.57 3.69 0.14
N ASN A 97 -10.30 4.45 1.19
CA ASN A 97 -11.29 4.61 2.28
C ASN A 97 -12.55 5.30 1.76
N ALA A 98 -12.41 6.37 0.98
CA ALA A 98 -13.56 7.06 0.37
C ALA A 98 -14.32 6.14 -0.58
N THR A 99 -13.61 5.36 -1.39
CA THR A 99 -14.20 4.39 -2.31
C THR A 99 -15.02 3.35 -1.55
N ARG A 100 -14.47 2.83 -0.45
CA ARG A 100 -15.17 1.85 0.39
C ARG A 100 -16.43 2.45 1.00
N MET A 101 -16.33 3.67 1.53
CA MET A 101 -17.49 4.34 2.14
C MET A 101 -18.60 4.58 1.12
N THR A 102 -18.24 5.02 -0.08
CA THR A 102 -19.21 5.23 -1.17
C THR A 102 -19.92 3.93 -1.51
N ALA A 103 -19.18 2.83 -1.64
CA ALA A 103 -19.74 1.52 -1.97
C ALA A 103 -20.68 1.02 -0.85
N ARG A 104 -20.30 1.22 0.41
CA ARG A 104 -21.13 0.79 1.57
C ARG A 104 -22.39 1.61 1.70
N ASN A 105 -22.36 2.89 1.35
CA ASN A 105 -23.50 3.81 1.48
C ASN A 105 -24.38 3.82 0.24
N HIS A 106 -23.95 3.16 -0.84
CA HIS A 106 -24.75 3.11 -2.07
C HIS A 106 -25.99 2.22 -1.86
N LYS A 107 -27.16 2.81 -2.07
CA LYS A 107 -28.43 2.08 -2.03
C LYS A 107 -28.86 1.80 -3.46
N SER A 108 -28.91 0.54 -3.80
CA SER A 108 -29.36 0.10 -5.13
C SER A 108 -30.87 0.06 -5.22
#